data_d747a4370f09e797c25b3d95ec4765bb
#
_entry.id   d747a4370f09e797c25b3d95ec4765bb
#
_cell.length_a   1.000
_cell.length_b   1.000
_cell.length_c   1.000
_cell.angle_alpha   90.00
_cell.angle_beta   90.00
_cell.angle_gamma   90.00
#
_symmetry.space_group_name_H-M   'P 1'
#
loop_
_entity.id
_entity.type
_entity.pdbx_description
1 polymer ?
#
loop_
_entity_poly.entity_id
_entity_poly.type
_entity_poly.pdbx_seq_one_letter_code
_entity_poly.pdbx_strand_id
1 'polypeptide(L)'
;MRRVLKIGHRGAAGHAPENTLAAIRKGIELGVDFVEIDVRCTADGSLIALHDATVNRTTDGKGPIDRLSLLDVKALDAGNGERVPMLEEVLRVVSGQAGLMLELKVKGAAQKAVEAVQKAEFKGPLIYASFLHEELGIIRSVDAEASLMALFGRLPQASVARAMKYSPSHVGLRHDTVTRRLVEAFHDEDLLVFVYTTDTIREIQRAISAGVDGIISNVPERLRW
;
A
#
# COMPACT_ATOMS: atom_id res chain seq x y z
N MET A 1 -16.35 -9.59 -17.57
CA MET A 1 -15.97 -8.74 -16.42
C MET A 1 -14.46 -8.89 -16.20
N ARG A 2 -13.73 -7.80 -15.96
CA ARG A 2 -12.33 -7.89 -15.54
C ARG A 2 -12.27 -8.62 -14.17
N ARG A 3 -11.23 -9.43 -13.94
CA ARG A 3 -10.99 -10.04 -12.63
C ARG A 3 -10.65 -8.92 -11.63
N VAL A 4 -11.32 -8.89 -10.48
CA VAL A 4 -10.99 -7.97 -9.39
C VAL A 4 -9.70 -8.45 -8.70
N LEU A 5 -8.72 -7.59 -8.53
CA LEU A 5 -7.44 -7.92 -7.90
C LEU A 5 -7.59 -8.03 -6.37
N LYS A 6 -6.87 -8.99 -5.78
CA LYS A 6 -6.80 -9.22 -4.34
C LYS A 6 -5.55 -8.59 -3.77
N ILE A 7 -5.69 -7.65 -2.85
CA ILE A 7 -4.56 -6.99 -2.23
C ILE A 7 -4.55 -7.27 -0.72
N GLY A 8 -3.45 -7.81 -0.21
CA GLY A 8 -3.25 -8.04 1.20
C GLY A 8 -2.78 -6.76 1.89
N HIS A 9 -3.67 -6.13 2.69
CA HIS A 9 -3.40 -4.89 3.43
C HIS A 9 -2.36 -5.13 4.51
N ARG A 10 -1.23 -4.41 4.44
CA ARG A 10 -0.08 -4.59 5.33
C ARG A 10 0.37 -6.04 5.42
N GLY A 11 0.34 -6.73 4.28
CA GLY A 11 0.45 -8.17 4.18
C GLY A 11 -0.90 -8.87 4.29
N ALA A 12 -1.14 -9.58 5.37
CA ALA A 12 -2.44 -10.11 5.78
C ALA A 12 -2.65 -9.78 7.26
N ALA A 13 -2.93 -8.49 7.56
CA ALA A 13 -2.95 -7.94 8.91
C ALA A 13 -4.01 -8.57 9.83
N GLY A 14 -5.01 -9.25 9.28
CA GLY A 14 -5.96 -10.04 10.05
C GLY A 14 -5.43 -11.38 10.55
N HIS A 15 -4.23 -11.80 10.14
CA HIS A 15 -3.63 -13.10 10.45
C HIS A 15 -2.29 -13.01 11.20
N ALA A 16 -1.53 -11.94 10.98
CA ALA A 16 -0.24 -11.70 11.61
C ALA A 16 -0.05 -10.21 11.87
N PRO A 17 0.91 -9.81 12.73
CA PRO A 17 1.15 -8.40 13.01
C PRO A 17 1.39 -7.61 11.71
N GLU A 18 0.65 -6.50 11.54
CA GLU A 18 0.66 -5.68 10.33
C GLU A 18 2.06 -5.21 9.94
N ASN A 19 2.33 -5.09 8.64
CA ASN A 19 3.61 -4.63 8.08
C ASN A 19 4.83 -5.47 8.48
N THR A 20 4.67 -6.68 9.04
CA THR A 20 5.77 -7.61 9.34
C THR A 20 6.01 -8.59 8.21
N LEU A 21 7.20 -9.24 8.20
CA LEU A 21 7.49 -10.28 7.23
C LEU A 21 6.55 -11.49 7.36
N ALA A 22 6.07 -11.79 8.57
CA ALA A 22 5.06 -12.85 8.78
C ALA A 22 3.74 -12.52 8.09
N ALA A 23 3.22 -11.28 8.24
CA ALA A 23 2.00 -10.84 7.57
C ALA A 23 2.15 -10.86 6.03
N ILE A 24 3.31 -10.43 5.52
CA ILE A 24 3.64 -10.43 4.10
C ILE A 24 3.65 -11.85 3.54
N ARG A 25 4.38 -12.78 4.17
CA ARG A 25 4.40 -14.19 3.76
C ARG A 25 3.02 -14.82 3.82
N LYS A 26 2.23 -14.47 4.83
CA LYS A 26 0.85 -14.95 4.96
C LYS A 26 -0.04 -14.44 3.81
N GLY A 27 0.09 -13.18 3.42
CA GLY A 27 -0.60 -12.64 2.24
C GLY A 27 -0.25 -13.42 0.97
N ILE A 28 1.03 -13.68 0.73
CA ILE A 28 1.52 -14.47 -0.41
C ILE A 28 0.94 -15.89 -0.36
N GLU A 29 0.98 -16.56 0.80
CA GLU A 29 0.40 -17.89 1.00
C GLU A 29 -1.11 -17.94 0.67
N LEU A 30 -1.84 -16.88 0.99
CA LEU A 30 -3.27 -16.74 0.71
C LEU A 30 -3.56 -16.38 -0.76
N GLY A 31 -2.54 -16.27 -1.61
CA GLY A 31 -2.66 -16.06 -3.04
C GLY A 31 -3.15 -14.67 -3.42
N VAL A 32 -2.64 -13.64 -2.74
CA VAL A 32 -2.91 -12.24 -3.13
C VAL A 32 -2.23 -11.91 -4.45
N ASP A 33 -2.84 -11.03 -5.24
CA ASP A 33 -2.22 -10.49 -6.45
C ASP A 33 -1.14 -9.46 -6.10
N PHE A 34 -1.39 -8.67 -5.03
CA PHE A 34 -0.45 -7.68 -4.49
C PHE A 34 -0.38 -7.79 -2.96
N VAL A 35 0.81 -7.61 -2.42
CA VAL A 35 1.02 -7.25 -1.02
C VAL A 35 1.09 -5.73 -0.93
N GLU A 36 0.34 -5.14 -0.02
CA GLU A 36 0.43 -3.72 0.29
C GLU A 36 1.21 -3.54 1.59
N ILE A 37 2.07 -2.52 1.65
CA ILE A 37 2.79 -2.08 2.86
C ILE A 37 2.88 -0.56 2.93
N ASP A 38 2.93 -0.04 4.16
CA ASP A 38 3.16 1.37 4.46
C ASP A 38 4.66 1.66 4.60
N VAL A 39 5.17 2.70 3.95
CA VAL A 39 6.60 3.06 4.00
C VAL A 39 6.82 4.37 4.75
N ARG A 40 7.71 4.34 5.76
CA ARG A 40 8.19 5.52 6.49
C ARG A 40 9.71 5.56 6.53
N CYS A 41 10.25 6.71 7.00
CA CYS A 41 11.67 6.92 7.21
C CYS A 41 11.99 6.96 8.70
N THR A 42 13.09 6.34 9.11
CA THR A 42 13.75 6.52 10.41
C THR A 42 14.51 7.83 10.46
N ALA A 43 15.05 8.20 11.63
CA ALA A 43 15.87 9.40 11.83
C ALA A 43 17.12 9.42 10.94
N ASP A 44 17.73 8.26 10.67
CA ASP A 44 18.89 8.10 9.78
C ASP A 44 18.51 7.87 8.31
N GLY A 45 17.20 8.02 8.00
CA GLY A 45 16.68 8.01 6.63
C GLY A 45 16.48 6.64 6.02
N SER A 46 16.57 5.55 6.79
CA SER A 46 16.25 4.20 6.33
C SER A 46 14.76 4.04 6.09
N LEU A 47 14.38 3.34 5.02
CA LEU A 47 12.99 3.03 4.72
C LEU A 47 12.55 1.77 5.44
N ILE A 48 11.43 1.84 6.16
CA ILE A 48 10.86 0.75 6.93
C ILE A 48 9.37 0.57 6.67
N ALA A 49 8.84 -0.62 6.95
CA ALA A 49 7.41 -0.89 6.86
C ALA A 49 6.71 -0.55 8.18
N LEU A 50 6.01 0.59 8.24
CA LEU A 50 5.28 1.06 9.41
C LEU A 50 4.17 2.04 9.01
N HIS A 51 2.95 1.84 9.53
CA HIS A 51 1.82 2.73 9.22
C HIS A 51 1.88 4.05 9.99
N ASP A 52 1.97 3.99 11.31
CA ASP A 52 1.84 5.16 12.18
C ASP A 52 3.11 6.03 12.18
N ALA A 53 2.97 7.30 12.52
CA ALA A 53 4.11 8.19 12.74
C ALA A 53 4.89 7.87 14.04
N THR A 54 4.37 6.97 14.87
CA THR A 54 4.99 6.51 16.11
C THR A 54 5.01 4.98 16.13
N VAL A 55 5.93 4.41 16.90
CA VAL A 55 6.03 2.95 17.09
C VAL A 55 5.07 2.40 18.14
N ASN A 56 4.31 3.25 18.83
CA ASN A 56 3.59 2.92 20.08
C ASN A 56 2.51 1.84 19.93
N ARG A 57 1.80 1.80 18.81
CA ARG A 57 0.62 0.92 18.63
C ARG A 57 1.02 -0.51 18.27
N THR A 58 2.04 -0.65 17.45
CA THR A 58 2.40 -1.93 16.82
C THR A 58 3.70 -2.51 17.31
N THR A 59 4.36 -1.86 18.29
CA THR A 59 5.60 -2.37 18.89
C THR A 59 5.59 -2.19 20.40
N ASP A 60 6.55 -2.81 21.06
CA ASP A 60 6.84 -2.61 22.50
C ASP A 60 7.58 -1.29 22.79
N GLY A 61 7.99 -0.55 21.76
CA GLY A 61 8.66 0.75 21.89
C GLY A 61 7.71 1.93 22.02
N LYS A 62 8.29 3.13 22.15
CA LYS A 62 7.56 4.41 22.26
C LYS A 62 8.27 5.51 21.50
N GLY A 63 7.50 6.44 20.99
CA GLY A 63 7.98 7.67 20.37
C GLY A 63 7.81 7.74 18.86
N PRO A 64 8.10 8.91 18.28
CA PRO A 64 7.98 9.14 16.85
C PRO A 64 9.13 8.47 16.08
N ILE A 65 8.79 7.87 14.95
CA ILE A 65 9.73 7.08 14.14
C ILE A 65 10.86 7.92 13.54
N ASP A 66 10.61 9.20 13.26
CA ASP A 66 11.59 10.14 12.73
C ASP A 66 12.66 10.57 13.74
N ARG A 67 12.54 10.10 14.99
CA ARG A 67 13.54 10.29 16.06
C ARG A 67 14.28 9.01 16.46
N LEU A 68 13.93 7.88 15.86
CA LEU A 68 14.56 6.58 16.13
C LEU A 68 15.48 6.21 14.97
N SER A 69 16.69 5.73 15.30
CA SER A 69 17.59 5.16 14.31
C SER A 69 17.08 3.80 13.82
N LEU A 70 17.59 3.31 12.69
CA LEU A 70 17.30 1.96 12.24
C LEU A 70 17.63 0.90 13.29
N LEU A 71 18.75 1.08 14.00
CA LEU A 71 19.17 0.15 15.04
C LEU A 71 18.13 0.09 16.19
N ASP A 72 17.62 1.23 16.62
CA ASP A 72 16.58 1.30 17.64
C ASP A 72 15.32 0.58 17.18
N VAL A 73 14.87 0.85 15.94
CA VAL A 73 13.66 0.25 15.35
C VAL A 73 13.79 -1.26 15.18
N LYS A 74 14.94 -1.75 14.76
CA LYS A 74 15.20 -3.20 14.59
C LYS A 74 15.26 -3.96 15.91
N ALA A 75 15.47 -3.28 17.05
CA ALA A 75 15.41 -3.89 18.37
C ALA A 75 13.98 -4.12 18.88
N LEU A 76 12.98 -3.39 18.34
CA LEU A 76 11.59 -3.44 18.79
C LEU A 76 10.91 -4.76 18.41
N ASP A 77 10.06 -5.28 19.30
CA ASP A 77 9.12 -6.35 19.00
C ASP A 77 7.86 -5.75 18.34
N ALA A 78 7.59 -6.14 17.11
CA ALA A 78 6.41 -5.73 16.35
C ALA A 78 5.20 -6.67 16.52
N GLY A 79 5.24 -7.47 17.60
CA GLY A 79 4.24 -8.47 17.94
C GLY A 79 4.66 -9.89 17.54
N ASN A 80 4.42 -10.84 18.45
CA ASN A 80 4.73 -12.26 18.26
C ASN A 80 6.22 -12.56 17.93
N GLY A 81 7.14 -11.71 18.38
CA GLY A 81 8.57 -11.84 18.08
C GLY A 81 9.00 -11.33 16.69
N GLU A 82 8.07 -10.82 15.91
CA GLU A 82 8.37 -10.17 14.63
C GLU A 82 9.11 -8.84 14.85
N ARG A 83 9.83 -8.39 13.83
CA ARG A 83 10.53 -7.11 13.81
C ARG A 83 9.94 -6.19 12.75
N VAL A 84 10.11 -4.89 12.93
CA VAL A 84 9.79 -3.91 11.89
C VAL A 84 10.74 -4.13 10.72
N PRO A 85 10.23 -4.48 9.51
CA PRO A 85 11.11 -4.76 8.39
C PRO A 85 11.64 -3.49 7.73
N MET A 86 12.85 -3.55 7.18
CA MET A 86 13.32 -2.60 6.18
C MET A 86 12.60 -2.86 4.85
N LEU A 87 12.50 -1.82 4.00
CA LEU A 87 11.92 -1.96 2.66
C LEU A 87 12.68 -3.03 1.84
N GLU A 88 14.00 -3.10 1.95
CA GLU A 88 14.82 -4.08 1.24
C GLU A 88 14.51 -5.53 1.66
N GLU A 89 14.15 -5.75 2.94
CA GLU A 89 13.73 -7.07 3.41
C GLU A 89 12.37 -7.46 2.79
N VAL A 90 11.45 -6.50 2.69
CA VAL A 90 10.15 -6.70 2.04
C VAL A 90 10.33 -6.99 0.54
N LEU A 91 11.11 -6.17 -0.17
CA LEU A 91 11.39 -6.35 -1.59
C LEU A 91 11.92 -7.75 -1.88
N ARG A 92 12.85 -8.25 -1.05
CA ARG A 92 13.41 -9.60 -1.20
C ARG A 92 12.39 -10.70 -1.00
N VAL A 93 11.45 -10.55 -0.07
CA VAL A 93 10.43 -11.56 0.23
C VAL A 93 9.34 -11.60 -0.83
N VAL A 94 8.93 -10.44 -1.36
CA VAL A 94 7.82 -10.35 -2.32
C VAL A 94 8.27 -10.60 -3.76
N SER A 95 9.54 -10.31 -4.09
CA SER A 95 10.06 -10.40 -5.46
C SER A 95 9.82 -11.77 -6.10
N GLY A 96 9.15 -11.76 -7.25
CA GLY A 96 8.84 -12.97 -8.02
C GLY A 96 7.70 -13.82 -7.44
N GLN A 97 7.07 -13.42 -6.32
CA GLN A 97 5.99 -14.17 -5.69
C GLN A 97 4.63 -13.48 -5.78
N ALA A 98 4.62 -12.16 -5.67
CA ALA A 98 3.41 -11.33 -5.81
C ALA A 98 3.79 -9.94 -6.34
N GLY A 99 2.79 -9.14 -6.73
CA GLY A 99 2.97 -7.71 -6.90
C GLY A 99 3.16 -7.00 -5.56
N LEU A 100 3.72 -5.81 -5.58
CA LEU A 100 3.94 -4.97 -4.40
C LEU A 100 3.28 -3.61 -4.57
N MET A 101 2.56 -3.17 -3.53
CA MET A 101 2.02 -1.82 -3.43
C MET A 101 2.71 -1.11 -2.26
N LEU A 102 3.42 -0.01 -2.57
CA LEU A 102 4.17 0.78 -1.58
C LEU A 102 3.40 2.07 -1.29
N GLU A 103 2.75 2.16 -0.12
CA GLU A 103 2.14 3.41 0.31
C GLU A 103 3.19 4.32 0.98
N LEU A 104 3.51 5.44 0.36
CA LEU A 104 4.44 6.43 0.90
C LEU A 104 3.73 7.33 1.90
N LYS A 105 4.09 7.23 3.18
CA LYS A 105 3.44 7.92 4.31
C LYS A 105 4.11 9.25 4.70
N VAL A 106 5.29 9.54 4.14
CA VAL A 106 6.09 10.72 4.53
C VAL A 106 6.68 11.40 3.30
N LYS A 107 6.87 12.71 3.40
CA LYS A 107 7.57 13.50 2.38
C LYS A 107 9.05 13.09 2.29
N GLY A 108 9.57 13.09 1.07
CA GLY A 108 10.96 12.73 0.78
C GLY A 108 11.24 11.21 0.76
N ALA A 109 10.21 10.37 0.83
CA ALA A 109 10.36 8.92 0.68
C ALA A 109 10.42 8.48 -0.79
N ALA A 110 9.85 9.24 -1.71
CA ALA A 110 9.64 8.85 -3.09
C ALA A 110 10.92 8.44 -3.82
N GLN A 111 11.91 9.33 -3.88
CA GLN A 111 13.17 9.03 -4.57
C GLN A 111 13.88 7.83 -3.96
N LYS A 112 13.99 7.77 -2.62
CA LYS A 112 14.61 6.66 -1.90
C LYS A 112 13.92 5.33 -2.18
N ALA A 113 12.57 5.33 -2.26
CA ALA A 113 11.80 4.12 -2.56
C ALA A 113 12.09 3.62 -3.99
N VAL A 114 12.15 4.52 -4.98
CA VAL A 114 12.52 4.15 -6.35
C VAL A 114 13.94 3.58 -6.39
N GLU A 115 14.92 4.24 -5.76
CA GLU A 115 16.30 3.77 -5.68
C GLU A 115 16.43 2.38 -5.02
N ALA A 116 15.68 2.16 -3.91
CA ALA A 116 15.67 0.88 -3.21
C ALA A 116 15.10 -0.24 -4.10
N VAL A 117 14.01 0.03 -4.81
CA VAL A 117 13.38 -0.93 -5.75
C VAL A 117 14.31 -1.27 -6.90
N GLN A 118 14.95 -0.27 -7.51
CA GLN A 118 15.91 -0.46 -8.60
C GLN A 118 17.12 -1.27 -8.14
N LYS A 119 17.71 -0.91 -6.98
CA LYS A 119 18.85 -1.61 -6.39
C LYS A 119 18.52 -3.06 -6.02
N ALA A 120 17.29 -3.34 -5.59
CA ALA A 120 16.84 -4.69 -5.28
C ALA A 120 16.54 -5.52 -6.53
N GLU A 121 16.54 -4.93 -7.73
CA GLU A 121 16.13 -5.56 -8.98
C GLU A 121 14.78 -6.28 -8.84
N PHE A 122 13.80 -5.62 -8.20
CA PHE A 122 12.52 -6.21 -7.87
C PHE A 122 11.83 -6.83 -9.09
N LYS A 123 11.35 -8.05 -8.97
CA LYS A 123 10.65 -8.78 -10.03
C LYS A 123 9.15 -8.88 -9.69
N GLY A 124 8.33 -8.23 -10.49
CA GLY A 124 6.88 -8.27 -10.36
C GLY A 124 6.22 -6.92 -10.59
N PRO A 125 4.89 -6.88 -10.67
CA PRO A 125 4.14 -5.63 -10.74
C PRO A 125 4.38 -4.79 -9.49
N LEU A 126 4.55 -3.47 -9.67
CA LEU A 126 4.79 -2.53 -8.58
C LEU A 126 3.86 -1.32 -8.75
N ILE A 127 3.22 -0.91 -7.65
CA ILE A 127 2.39 0.28 -7.58
C ILE A 127 2.90 1.15 -6.43
N TYR A 128 3.23 2.40 -6.71
CA TYR A 128 3.49 3.40 -5.68
C TYR A 128 2.20 4.14 -5.36
N ALA A 129 1.79 4.13 -4.11
CA ALA A 129 0.57 4.74 -3.63
C ALA A 129 0.86 5.87 -2.63
N SER A 130 0.08 6.94 -2.60
CA SER A 130 0.21 7.96 -1.56
C SER A 130 -1.03 8.84 -1.44
N PHE A 131 -1.31 9.29 -0.20
CA PHE A 131 -2.17 10.44 0.09
C PHE A 131 -1.44 11.78 -0.13
N LEU A 132 -0.10 11.75 -0.07
CA LEU A 132 0.77 12.89 -0.35
C LEU A 132 1.07 12.89 -1.85
N HIS A 133 0.13 13.40 -2.65
CA HIS A 133 0.20 13.29 -4.11
C HIS A 133 1.47 13.94 -4.71
N GLU A 134 2.11 14.87 -4.01
CA GLU A 134 3.41 15.44 -4.42
C GLU A 134 4.50 14.36 -4.51
N GLU A 135 4.47 13.34 -3.64
CA GLU A 135 5.40 12.20 -3.70
C GLU A 135 5.22 11.41 -5.01
N LEU A 136 3.98 11.27 -5.49
CA LEU A 136 3.71 10.63 -6.79
C LEU A 136 4.32 11.44 -7.94
N GLY A 137 4.28 12.77 -7.85
CA GLY A 137 4.92 13.64 -8.82
C GLY A 137 6.44 13.50 -8.85
N ILE A 138 7.07 13.29 -7.69
CA ILE A 138 8.51 13.02 -7.59
C ILE A 138 8.82 11.67 -8.25
N ILE A 139 8.05 10.61 -7.96
CA ILE A 139 8.24 9.30 -8.61
C ILE A 139 8.13 9.44 -10.12
N ARG A 140 7.06 10.09 -10.63
CA ARG A 140 6.86 10.30 -12.07
C ARG A 140 8.04 11.03 -12.73
N SER A 141 8.71 11.93 -12.00
CA SER A 141 9.86 12.69 -12.53
C SER A 141 11.13 11.85 -12.65
N VAL A 142 11.27 10.76 -11.85
CA VAL A 142 12.45 9.87 -11.86
C VAL A 142 12.18 8.54 -12.57
N ASP A 143 10.91 8.15 -12.70
CA ASP A 143 10.45 6.96 -13.42
C ASP A 143 9.15 7.29 -14.16
N ALA A 144 9.29 7.56 -15.47
CA ALA A 144 8.17 7.97 -16.32
C ALA A 144 7.13 6.85 -16.52
N GLU A 145 7.52 5.58 -16.35
CA GLU A 145 6.66 4.40 -16.55
C GLU A 145 6.10 3.83 -15.25
N ALA A 146 6.43 4.43 -14.08
CA ALA A 146 5.96 3.95 -12.79
C ALA A 146 4.43 3.89 -12.73
N SER A 147 3.89 2.77 -12.23
CA SER A 147 2.47 2.68 -11.88
C SER A 147 2.20 3.42 -10.58
N LEU A 148 1.37 4.45 -10.64
CA LEU A 148 1.05 5.32 -9.52
C LEU A 148 -0.41 5.17 -9.10
N MET A 149 -0.67 5.24 -7.78
CA MET A 149 -2.00 5.25 -7.20
C MET A 149 -2.21 6.50 -6.34
N ALA A 150 -3.16 7.34 -6.74
CA ALA A 150 -3.59 8.48 -5.92
C ALA A 150 -4.61 8.02 -4.88
N LEU A 151 -4.29 8.16 -3.57
CA LEU A 151 -5.16 7.76 -2.47
C LEU A 151 -6.02 8.94 -1.98
N PHE A 152 -7.29 8.67 -1.66
CA PHE A 152 -8.25 9.65 -1.14
C PHE A 152 -8.97 9.15 0.11
N GLY A 153 -8.77 9.82 1.25
CA GLY A 153 -9.51 9.54 2.50
C GLY A 153 -10.93 10.04 2.47
N ARG A 154 -11.15 11.22 1.86
CA ARG A 154 -12.46 11.80 1.51
C ARG A 154 -12.38 12.30 0.08
N LEU A 155 -13.47 12.12 -0.66
CA LEU A 155 -13.53 12.61 -2.05
C LEU A 155 -13.81 14.12 -2.04
N PRO A 156 -12.88 14.94 -2.52
CA PRO A 156 -13.15 16.36 -2.73
C PRO A 156 -14.08 16.55 -3.95
N GLN A 157 -14.72 17.73 -4.05
CA GLN A 157 -15.27 18.17 -5.33
C GLN A 157 -14.16 18.16 -6.40
N ALA A 158 -14.47 17.72 -7.61
CA ALA A 158 -13.50 17.53 -8.69
C ALA A 158 -12.41 16.47 -8.38
N SER A 159 -12.76 15.38 -7.68
CA SER A 159 -11.84 14.30 -7.31
C SER A 159 -11.11 13.68 -8.51
N VAL A 160 -11.79 13.53 -9.66
CA VAL A 160 -11.19 12.99 -10.89
C VAL A 160 -10.08 13.90 -11.40
N ALA A 161 -10.34 15.20 -11.62
CA ALA A 161 -9.32 16.14 -12.09
C ALA A 161 -8.10 16.24 -11.13
N ARG A 162 -8.35 16.14 -9.81
CA ARG A 162 -7.30 16.14 -8.81
C ARG A 162 -6.47 14.85 -8.84
N ALA A 163 -7.12 13.70 -9.10
CA ALA A 163 -6.42 12.43 -9.26
C ALA A 163 -5.46 12.48 -10.44
N MET A 164 -5.87 13.08 -11.56
CA MET A 164 -5.08 13.14 -12.80
C MET A 164 -3.81 14.00 -12.73
N LYS A 165 -3.63 14.81 -11.69
CA LYS A 165 -2.53 15.81 -11.60
C LYS A 165 -1.14 15.26 -11.87
N TYR A 166 -0.88 14.01 -11.51
CA TYR A 166 0.42 13.36 -11.69
C TYR A 166 0.33 12.12 -12.57
N SER A 167 -0.70 12.05 -13.43
CA SER A 167 -0.95 10.97 -14.37
C SER A 167 -0.85 9.58 -13.72
N PRO A 168 -1.59 9.30 -12.63
CA PRO A 168 -1.63 7.97 -12.04
C PRO A 168 -2.34 7.00 -12.99
N SER A 169 -2.11 5.72 -12.81
CA SER A 169 -2.86 4.63 -13.46
C SER A 169 -3.98 4.09 -12.56
N HIS A 170 -3.94 4.43 -11.27
CA HIS A 170 -4.87 3.92 -10.27
C HIS A 170 -5.35 5.01 -9.33
N VAL A 171 -6.55 4.82 -8.78
CA VAL A 171 -7.07 5.58 -7.66
C VAL A 171 -7.49 4.64 -6.53
N GLY A 172 -7.11 5.00 -5.29
CA GLY A 172 -7.50 4.26 -4.08
C GLY A 172 -8.53 5.05 -3.26
N LEU A 173 -9.68 4.43 -2.98
CA LEU A 173 -10.82 5.07 -2.33
C LEU A 173 -11.22 4.30 -1.07
N ARG A 174 -11.76 5.02 -0.07
CA ARG A 174 -12.42 4.35 1.06
C ARG A 174 -13.66 3.60 0.59
N HIS A 175 -13.84 2.36 1.06
CA HIS A 175 -14.94 1.47 0.65
C HIS A 175 -16.34 2.06 0.86
N ASP A 176 -16.52 2.95 1.87
CA ASP A 176 -17.79 3.59 2.20
C ASP A 176 -18.16 4.76 1.27
N THR A 177 -17.21 5.28 0.50
CA THR A 177 -17.41 6.39 -0.45
C THR A 177 -17.69 5.93 -1.88
N VAL A 178 -17.50 4.63 -2.16
CA VAL A 178 -17.58 4.09 -3.51
C VAL A 178 -19.01 3.89 -3.98
N THR A 179 -19.30 4.37 -5.18
CA THR A 179 -20.55 4.13 -5.92
C THR A 179 -20.21 3.74 -7.35
N ARG A 180 -21.12 3.03 -8.03
CA ARG A 180 -20.94 2.66 -9.44
C ARG A 180 -20.64 3.88 -10.33
N ARG A 181 -21.42 4.94 -10.18
CA ARG A 181 -21.22 6.20 -10.94
C ARG A 181 -19.85 6.80 -10.75
N LEU A 182 -19.29 6.69 -9.53
CA LEU A 182 -17.95 7.21 -9.24
C LEU A 182 -16.87 6.34 -9.90
N VAL A 183 -17.04 5.01 -9.86
CA VAL A 183 -16.12 4.08 -10.53
C VAL A 183 -16.13 4.33 -12.03
N GLU A 184 -17.33 4.42 -12.65
CA GLU A 184 -17.46 4.74 -14.07
C GLU A 184 -16.75 6.06 -14.43
N ALA A 185 -16.91 7.11 -13.62
CA ALA A 185 -16.25 8.40 -13.86
C ALA A 185 -14.71 8.34 -13.79
N PHE A 186 -14.13 7.42 -13.01
CA PHE A 186 -12.69 7.18 -13.03
C PHE A 186 -12.27 6.30 -14.21
N HIS A 187 -13.09 5.31 -14.58
CA HIS A 187 -12.85 4.48 -15.76
C HIS A 187 -12.91 5.28 -17.07
N ASP A 188 -13.75 6.30 -17.15
CA ASP A 188 -13.82 7.22 -18.32
C ASP A 188 -12.51 8.00 -18.51
N GLU A 189 -11.66 8.10 -17.47
CA GLU A 189 -10.32 8.68 -17.51
C GLU A 189 -9.20 7.62 -17.50
N ASP A 190 -9.52 6.38 -17.87
CA ASP A 190 -8.58 5.24 -17.90
C ASP A 190 -7.93 4.91 -16.53
N LEU A 191 -8.54 5.30 -15.41
CA LEU A 191 -8.06 5.01 -14.05
C LEU A 191 -8.67 3.72 -13.50
N LEU A 192 -7.84 2.80 -13.02
CA LEU A 192 -8.29 1.64 -12.25
C LEU A 192 -8.66 2.06 -10.82
N VAL A 193 -9.78 1.55 -10.32
CA VAL A 193 -10.32 1.92 -9.00
C VAL A 193 -10.10 0.80 -8.00
N PHE A 194 -9.31 1.08 -6.95
CA PHE A 194 -9.09 0.18 -5.83
C PHE A 194 -9.77 0.73 -4.58
N VAL A 195 -10.24 -0.17 -3.71
CA VAL A 195 -10.90 0.22 -2.46
C VAL A 195 -10.21 -0.36 -1.23
N TYR A 196 -10.19 0.43 -0.14
CA TYR A 196 -9.61 0.09 1.15
C TYR A 196 -10.50 0.57 2.31
N THR A 197 -10.44 0.00 3.50
CA THR A 197 -10.09 -1.37 3.78
C THR A 197 -11.37 -2.16 3.87
N THR A 198 -11.47 -3.27 3.20
CA THR A 198 -12.71 -3.99 2.95
C THR A 198 -12.59 -5.41 3.50
N ASP A 199 -13.15 -5.67 4.68
CA ASP A 199 -12.93 -6.90 5.43
C ASP A 199 -14.18 -7.77 5.58
N THR A 200 -15.38 -7.19 5.46
CA THR A 200 -16.63 -7.96 5.59
C THR A 200 -17.16 -8.39 4.23
N ILE A 201 -17.85 -9.53 4.20
CA ILE A 201 -18.50 -10.05 2.96
C ILE A 201 -19.44 -9.01 2.34
N ARG A 202 -20.18 -8.25 3.16
CA ARG A 202 -21.09 -7.22 2.70
C ARG A 202 -20.36 -6.08 1.99
N GLU A 203 -19.25 -5.61 2.53
CA GLU A 203 -18.42 -4.56 1.93
C GLU A 203 -17.79 -5.05 0.62
N ILE A 204 -17.26 -6.29 0.62
CA ILE A 204 -16.69 -6.94 -0.56
C ILE A 204 -17.73 -6.99 -1.69
N GLN A 205 -18.93 -7.50 -1.41
CA GLN A 205 -20.00 -7.59 -2.39
C GLN A 205 -20.43 -6.23 -2.93
N ARG A 206 -20.48 -5.21 -2.05
CA ARG A 206 -20.78 -3.82 -2.44
C ARG A 206 -19.69 -3.27 -3.39
N ALA A 207 -18.43 -3.48 -3.06
CA ALA A 207 -17.31 -3.04 -3.89
C ALA A 207 -17.33 -3.70 -5.28
N ILE A 208 -17.51 -5.02 -5.32
CA ILE A 208 -17.65 -5.78 -6.60
C ILE A 208 -18.84 -5.25 -7.40
N SER A 209 -20.00 -5.05 -6.76
CA SER A 209 -21.20 -4.53 -7.44
C SER A 209 -21.03 -3.10 -7.97
N ALA A 210 -20.15 -2.32 -7.36
CA ALA A 210 -19.80 -1.00 -7.84
C ALA A 210 -18.85 -1.04 -9.07
N GLY A 211 -18.20 -2.18 -9.35
CA GLY A 211 -17.34 -2.37 -10.50
C GLY A 211 -15.87 -2.02 -10.26
N VAL A 212 -15.39 -2.09 -9.02
CA VAL A 212 -13.98 -1.81 -8.69
C VAL A 212 -13.03 -2.84 -9.31
N ASP A 213 -11.78 -2.44 -9.53
CA ASP A 213 -10.72 -3.26 -10.15
C ASP A 213 -9.86 -3.99 -9.11
N GLY A 214 -9.82 -3.49 -7.87
CA GLY A 214 -9.05 -4.12 -6.78
C GLY A 214 -9.63 -3.85 -5.40
N ILE A 215 -9.42 -4.80 -4.49
CA ILE A 215 -9.87 -4.73 -3.09
C ILE A 215 -8.69 -4.98 -2.16
N ILE A 216 -8.44 -4.01 -1.27
CA ILE A 216 -7.41 -4.06 -0.23
C ILE A 216 -8.07 -4.52 1.07
N SER A 217 -7.61 -5.66 1.62
CA SER A 217 -8.23 -6.31 2.78
C SER A 217 -7.19 -6.85 3.77
N ASN A 218 -7.51 -6.76 5.08
CA ASN A 218 -6.75 -7.43 6.14
C ASN A 218 -6.93 -8.96 6.13
N VAL A 219 -8.01 -9.44 5.51
CA VAL A 219 -8.45 -10.85 5.46
C VAL A 219 -8.66 -11.30 4.01
N PRO A 220 -7.58 -11.30 3.19
CA PRO A 220 -7.69 -11.48 1.74
C PRO A 220 -8.26 -12.83 1.31
N GLU A 221 -8.29 -13.85 2.18
CA GLU A 221 -8.93 -15.14 1.92
C GLU A 221 -10.46 -15.03 1.75
N ARG A 222 -11.07 -13.93 2.20
CA ARG A 222 -12.51 -13.65 2.00
C ARG A 222 -12.84 -13.16 0.60
N LEU A 223 -11.82 -12.74 -0.16
CA LEU A 223 -11.95 -12.29 -1.54
C LEU A 223 -12.02 -13.52 -2.47
N ARG A 224 -13.22 -14.16 -2.52
CA ARG A 224 -13.49 -15.36 -3.32
C ARG A 224 -14.39 -15.02 -4.49
N TRP A 225 -13.92 -15.24 -5.70
CA TRP A 225 -14.62 -15.10 -6.98
C TRP A 225 -14.04 -16.05 -8.04
#